data_80ddfdc778d6e98bb88b988676cd7650
#
_entry.id   80ddfdc778d6e98bb88b988676cd7650
#
_cell.length_a   1.000
_cell.length_b   1.000
_cell.length_c   1.000
_cell.angle_alpha   90.00
_cell.angle_beta   90.00
_cell.angle_gamma   90.00
#
_symmetry.space_group_name_H-M   'P 1'
#
loop_
_entity.id
_entity.type
_entity.pdbx_description
1 polymer ?
#
loop_
_entity_poly.entity_id
_entity_poly.type
_entity_poly.pdbx_seq_one_letter_code
_entity_poly.pdbx_strand_id
1 'polypeptide(L)'
;MNDKEVQDLHKKQETATSKDGTESNDEIWSFCPVCGEKIPNIQKLKFCISCGTNLIYIKEHRRLAPQKRINPYINPSLYPQPYTSPIIYGPKKISDDEILETKDHKLWGTTASIGVPLGAFLLMNFLSAGIILVIIIYFSFNLEVLYDFLINPYFLIFSSFFELIFILIPILYVAKYLQNPSLENRLGLLGFTIRGFERKGVLKEILIGLGFAVIGVLLVALVSFLTEIVIEILFGIEIVSDVSGTTSDVEFIITSSDILSIILLSLVMILIIGTSEEILFRGFMQKGLMRSLGNKGGIIVSAFIFAMIHVLGVILMLIDVPLILLVSFLLSFIPYFAISLLLGLIYYWRNENLIAVIITHGVYDALTIILAFFFYNLF
;
A
#
# COMPACT_ATOMS: atom_id res chain seq x y z
N MET A 1 54.73 -30.12 20.13
CA MET A 1 53.65 -30.99 20.55
C MET A 1 54.15 -32.39 20.47
N ASN A 2 54.11 -33.11 21.56
CA ASN A 2 54.78 -34.39 21.75
C ASN A 2 53.88 -35.53 21.29
N ASP A 3 54.45 -36.56 20.67
CA ASP A 3 53.75 -37.73 20.10
C ASP A 3 52.81 -38.49 21.04
N LYS A 4 52.85 -38.20 22.34
CA LYS A 4 51.94 -38.76 23.32
C LYS A 4 50.55 -38.10 23.36
N GLU A 5 50.40 -36.85 22.94
CA GLU A 5 49.09 -36.16 22.91
C GLU A 5 48.22 -36.59 21.72
N VAL A 6 48.85 -37.05 20.65
CA VAL A 6 48.11 -37.53 19.44
C VAL A 6 47.57 -38.94 19.66
N GLN A 7 48.23 -39.76 20.47
CA GLN A 7 47.76 -41.14 20.77
C GLN A 7 46.62 -41.18 21.77
N ASP A 8 46.50 -40.21 22.68
CA ASP A 8 45.37 -40.10 23.62
C ASP A 8 44.07 -39.59 22.99
N LEU A 9 44.17 -38.85 21.89
CA LEU A 9 43.00 -38.44 21.12
C LEU A 9 42.40 -39.57 20.28
N HIS A 10 43.23 -40.50 19.77
CA HIS A 10 42.74 -41.68 19.05
C HIS A 10 42.13 -42.74 19.96
N LYS A 11 42.56 -42.84 21.21
CA LYS A 11 42.03 -43.83 22.18
C LYS A 11 40.70 -43.43 22.81
N LYS A 12 40.31 -42.16 22.73
CA LYS A 12 38.98 -41.68 23.19
C LYS A 12 37.87 -41.83 22.13
N GLN A 13 38.22 -42.15 20.89
CA GLN A 13 37.24 -42.40 19.82
C GLN A 13 36.83 -43.87 19.66
N GLU A 14 37.57 -44.83 20.24
CA GLU A 14 37.30 -46.27 20.10
C GLU A 14 36.49 -46.92 21.22
N THR A 15 36.10 -46.17 22.29
CA THR A 15 35.32 -46.72 23.40
C THR A 15 33.85 -46.30 23.45
N ALA A 16 33.31 -45.83 22.31
CA ALA A 16 31.90 -45.47 22.23
C ALA A 16 31.10 -46.33 21.22
N THR A 17 31.49 -47.59 21.01
CA THR A 17 30.70 -48.56 20.26
C THR A 17 30.52 -49.82 21.08
N SER A 18 29.41 -49.89 21.82
CA SER A 18 28.52 -51.05 21.99
C SER A 18 27.57 -50.85 23.15
N LYS A 19 26.33 -50.55 22.87
CA LYS A 19 25.18 -51.14 23.58
C LYS A 19 23.95 -51.06 22.69
N ASP A 20 23.39 -52.20 22.41
CA ASP A 20 22.10 -52.44 21.78
C ASP A 20 21.00 -51.58 22.39
N GLY A 21 20.20 -50.98 21.51
CA GLY A 21 18.97 -50.30 21.82
C GLY A 21 18.36 -49.73 20.51
N THR A 22 17.43 -50.47 19.92
CA THR A 22 16.59 -50.02 18.80
C THR A 22 15.81 -48.80 19.22
N GLU A 23 16.39 -47.63 19.12
CA GLU A 23 15.69 -46.36 19.03
C GLU A 23 15.86 -45.79 17.61
N SER A 24 14.77 -45.66 16.88
CA SER A 24 14.71 -44.99 15.61
C SER A 24 15.10 -43.51 15.82
N ASN A 25 16.40 -43.21 15.66
CA ASN A 25 16.89 -41.85 15.61
C ASN A 25 16.35 -41.20 14.35
N ASP A 26 15.13 -40.68 14.43
CA ASP A 26 14.61 -39.68 13.49
C ASP A 26 15.43 -38.39 13.68
N GLU A 27 16.57 -38.31 12.99
CA GLU A 27 17.33 -37.06 12.88
C GLU A 27 16.41 -35.96 12.33
N ILE A 28 15.90 -35.12 13.21
CA ILE A 28 15.10 -33.95 12.85
C ILE A 28 16.05 -32.89 12.31
N TRP A 29 16.09 -32.72 11.00
CA TRP A 29 16.90 -31.68 10.40
C TRP A 29 16.30 -30.32 10.70
N SER A 30 17.10 -29.43 11.24
CA SER A 30 16.71 -28.06 11.52
C SER A 30 16.86 -27.15 10.27
N PHE A 31 17.66 -27.57 9.29
CA PHE A 31 17.95 -26.78 8.08
C PHE A 31 18.01 -27.68 6.83
N CYS A 32 17.63 -27.13 5.69
CA CYS A 32 17.74 -27.81 4.41
C CYS A 32 19.23 -27.96 4.02
N PRO A 33 19.71 -29.17 3.70
CA PRO A 33 21.13 -29.40 3.37
C PRO A 33 21.54 -28.82 2.01
N VAL A 34 20.60 -28.33 1.21
CA VAL A 34 20.86 -27.77 -0.14
C VAL A 34 20.81 -26.25 -0.15
N CYS A 35 19.81 -25.64 0.46
CA CYS A 35 19.64 -24.16 0.43
C CYS A 35 19.84 -23.50 1.81
N GLY A 36 20.09 -24.26 2.89
CA GLY A 36 20.29 -23.71 4.23
C GLY A 36 19.03 -23.18 4.91
N GLU A 37 17.86 -23.23 4.26
CA GLU A 37 16.61 -22.73 4.83
C GLU A 37 16.18 -23.54 6.05
N LYS A 38 15.66 -22.85 7.08
CA LYS A 38 15.17 -23.49 8.31
C LYS A 38 13.94 -24.33 8.01
N ILE A 39 14.00 -25.63 8.31
CA ILE A 39 12.90 -26.55 8.12
C ILE A 39 12.02 -26.52 9.37
N PRO A 40 10.73 -26.15 9.28
CA PRO A 40 9.82 -26.25 10.40
C PRO A 40 9.70 -27.71 10.83
N ASN A 41 9.61 -27.94 12.15
CA ASN A 41 9.57 -29.28 12.77
C ASN A 41 8.25 -30.01 12.44
N ILE A 42 8.04 -30.34 11.18
CA ILE A 42 6.89 -31.09 10.66
C ILE A 42 7.39 -32.47 10.25
N GLN A 43 7.04 -33.48 11.03
CA GLN A 43 7.47 -34.88 10.88
C GLN A 43 7.22 -35.53 9.51
N LYS A 44 6.52 -34.86 8.57
CA LYS A 44 6.16 -35.40 7.25
C LYS A 44 6.54 -34.53 6.06
N LEU A 45 7.47 -33.60 6.21
CA LEU A 45 7.86 -32.74 5.09
C LEU A 45 8.64 -33.57 4.05
N LYS A 46 8.03 -33.78 2.88
CA LYS A 46 8.65 -34.57 1.80
C LYS A 46 9.64 -33.75 0.98
N PHE A 47 9.41 -32.44 0.86
CA PHE A 47 10.21 -31.54 0.06
C PHE A 47 10.52 -30.27 0.86
N CYS A 48 11.67 -29.66 0.59
CA CYS A 48 11.99 -28.32 1.11
C CYS A 48 11.03 -27.29 0.50
N ILE A 49 10.38 -26.50 1.34
CA ILE A 49 9.41 -25.48 0.90
C ILE A 49 10.07 -24.33 0.13
N SER A 50 11.35 -24.09 0.35
CA SER A 50 12.11 -23.00 -0.29
C SER A 50 12.71 -23.40 -1.64
N CYS A 51 13.36 -24.58 -1.73
CA CYS A 51 14.09 -24.98 -2.95
C CYS A 51 13.53 -26.25 -3.63
N GLY A 52 12.47 -26.85 -3.11
CA GLY A 52 11.84 -28.03 -3.70
C GLY A 52 12.67 -29.35 -3.57
N THR A 53 13.79 -29.36 -2.85
CA THR A 53 14.64 -30.55 -2.69
C THR A 53 13.88 -31.66 -1.97
N ASN A 54 13.96 -32.89 -2.51
CA ASN A 54 13.36 -34.06 -1.88
C ASN A 54 14.13 -34.45 -0.61
N LEU A 55 13.60 -34.12 0.55
CA LEU A 55 14.22 -34.35 1.85
C LEU A 55 14.17 -35.83 2.27
N ILE A 56 13.12 -36.56 1.87
CA ILE A 56 13.01 -38.00 2.15
C ILE A 56 14.13 -38.74 1.45
N TYR A 57 14.33 -38.47 0.15
CA TYR A 57 15.37 -39.13 -0.63
C TYR A 57 16.76 -38.89 -0.03
N ILE A 58 17.06 -37.66 0.42
CA ILE A 58 18.35 -37.34 1.04
C ILE A 58 18.49 -38.05 2.41
N LYS A 59 17.41 -38.12 3.18
CA LYS A 59 17.39 -38.82 4.46
C LYS A 59 17.67 -40.32 4.29
N GLU A 60 17.04 -40.97 3.31
CA GLU A 60 17.18 -42.41 3.05
C GLU A 60 18.52 -42.77 2.39
N HIS A 61 18.99 -41.95 1.43
CA HIS A 61 20.16 -42.33 0.63
C HIS A 61 21.42 -41.54 0.96
N ARG A 62 21.36 -40.58 1.88
CA ARG A 62 22.46 -39.65 2.27
C ARG A 62 23.17 -38.98 1.09
N ARG A 63 22.45 -38.78 -0.03
CA ARG A 63 22.92 -38.11 -1.26
C ARG A 63 21.76 -37.38 -1.95
N LEU A 64 22.08 -36.40 -2.78
CA LEU A 64 21.07 -35.72 -3.59
C LEU A 64 20.40 -36.70 -4.55
N ALA A 65 19.09 -36.56 -4.74
CA ALA A 65 18.38 -37.31 -5.77
C ALA A 65 19.07 -37.06 -7.14
N PRO A 66 19.32 -38.13 -7.93
CA PRO A 66 19.90 -37.94 -9.25
C PRO A 66 18.99 -37.01 -10.05
N GLN A 67 19.53 -35.87 -10.46
CA GLN A 67 18.84 -35.03 -11.43
C GLN A 67 18.69 -35.83 -12.71
N LYS A 68 17.45 -36.12 -13.11
CA LYS A 68 17.19 -36.70 -14.45
C LYS A 68 17.79 -35.71 -15.44
N ARG A 69 18.90 -36.12 -16.10
CA ARG A 69 19.43 -35.37 -17.24
C ARG A 69 18.30 -35.30 -18.26
N ILE A 70 17.74 -34.12 -18.46
CA ILE A 70 16.76 -33.88 -19.51
C ILE A 70 17.51 -34.10 -20.83
N ASN A 71 17.10 -35.11 -21.59
CA ASN A 71 17.67 -35.35 -22.90
C ASN A 71 17.32 -34.16 -23.80
N PRO A 72 18.30 -33.39 -24.32
CA PRO A 72 18.04 -32.18 -25.09
C PRO A 72 17.28 -32.43 -26.40
N TYR A 73 17.07 -33.68 -26.78
CA TYR A 73 16.32 -34.06 -28.00
C TYR A 73 14.84 -34.40 -27.75
N ILE A 74 14.33 -34.28 -26.53
CA ILE A 74 12.89 -34.49 -26.24
C ILE A 74 12.18 -33.16 -26.44
N ASN A 75 11.28 -33.14 -27.43
CA ASN A 75 10.46 -31.98 -27.79
C ASN A 75 9.71 -31.44 -26.54
N PRO A 76 9.96 -30.19 -26.09
CA PRO A 76 9.39 -29.63 -24.84
C PRO A 76 7.88 -29.44 -24.89
N SER A 77 7.23 -29.61 -26.05
CA SER A 77 5.77 -29.49 -26.22
C SER A 77 4.95 -30.69 -25.73
N LEU A 78 5.59 -31.80 -25.35
CA LEU A 78 4.91 -33.05 -24.94
C LEU A 78 4.79 -33.22 -23.41
N TYR A 79 5.36 -32.34 -22.63
CA TYR A 79 5.16 -32.35 -21.18
C TYR A 79 4.21 -31.26 -20.80
N PRO A 80 3.20 -31.52 -19.94
CA PRO A 80 2.47 -30.43 -19.29
C PRO A 80 3.52 -29.56 -18.60
N GLN A 81 3.64 -28.30 -19.08
CA GLN A 81 4.48 -27.30 -18.44
C GLN A 81 4.14 -27.34 -16.94
N PRO A 82 5.14 -27.42 -16.05
CA PRO A 82 4.85 -27.28 -14.63
C PRO A 82 4.00 -26.02 -14.52
N TYR A 83 2.87 -26.11 -13.83
CA TYR A 83 2.03 -24.96 -13.52
C TYR A 83 2.95 -23.91 -12.91
N THR A 84 3.50 -23.06 -13.73
CA THR A 84 4.04 -21.80 -13.27
C THR A 84 2.82 -21.06 -12.76
N SER A 85 2.68 -20.97 -11.44
CA SER A 85 1.81 -19.98 -10.82
C SER A 85 1.92 -18.74 -11.68
N PRO A 86 0.82 -18.08 -12.06
CA PRO A 86 0.87 -16.90 -12.91
C PRO A 86 1.96 -16.01 -12.33
N ILE A 87 3.03 -15.82 -13.11
CA ILE A 87 4.14 -14.99 -12.68
C ILE A 87 3.51 -13.61 -12.52
N ILE A 88 3.25 -13.24 -11.28
CA ILE A 88 2.79 -11.90 -10.94
C ILE A 88 3.97 -11.01 -11.29
N TYR A 89 3.96 -10.46 -12.51
CA TYR A 89 4.97 -9.53 -13.01
C TYR A 89 4.82 -8.20 -12.29
N GLY A 90 5.16 -8.23 -10.99
CA GLY A 90 5.45 -7.04 -10.22
C GLY A 90 6.94 -6.72 -10.28
N PRO A 91 7.35 -5.51 -9.94
CA PRO A 91 8.75 -5.25 -9.68
C PRO A 91 9.24 -6.27 -8.65
N LYS A 92 10.46 -6.79 -8.84
CA LYS A 92 11.08 -7.68 -7.85
C LYS A 92 10.97 -6.97 -6.50
N LYS A 93 10.37 -7.63 -5.50
CA LYS A 93 10.39 -7.07 -4.13
C LYS A 93 11.87 -6.97 -3.76
N ILE A 94 12.38 -5.76 -3.75
CA ILE A 94 13.72 -5.50 -3.26
C ILE A 94 13.58 -5.68 -1.75
N SER A 95 14.28 -6.67 -1.17
CA SER A 95 14.24 -6.87 0.27
C SER A 95 14.69 -5.57 0.93
N ASP A 96 14.05 -5.20 2.01
CA ASP A 96 14.43 -4.01 2.78
C ASP A 96 15.94 -4.08 3.13
N ASP A 97 16.53 -5.27 3.23
CA ASP A 97 17.95 -5.52 3.48
C ASP A 97 18.87 -5.20 2.29
N GLU A 98 18.39 -5.31 1.04
CA GLU A 98 19.19 -5.09 -0.18
C GLU A 98 19.30 -3.60 -0.55
N ILE A 99 18.31 -2.77 -0.14
CA ILE A 99 18.32 -1.31 -0.33
C ILE A 99 18.88 -0.59 0.90
N LEU A 100 18.77 -1.20 2.06
CA LEU A 100 18.78 -0.52 3.33
C LEU A 100 19.65 -1.30 4.30
N GLU A 101 20.89 -0.93 4.41
CA GLU A 101 21.60 -1.16 5.65
C GLU A 101 20.82 -0.41 6.75
N THR A 102 19.82 -1.07 7.32
CA THR A 102 19.04 -0.53 8.44
C THR A 102 19.86 -0.65 9.72
N LYS A 103 19.82 0.39 10.55
CA LYS A 103 20.52 0.40 11.85
C LYS A 103 19.96 -0.65 12.79
N ASP A 104 18.66 -0.96 12.65
CA ASP A 104 17.91 -1.92 13.45
C ASP A 104 17.04 -2.79 12.56
N HIS A 105 16.90 -4.08 12.92
CA HIS A 105 15.98 -5.00 12.23
C HIS A 105 14.49 -4.69 12.49
N LYS A 106 14.17 -3.71 13.35
CA LYS A 106 12.80 -3.28 13.67
C LYS A 106 12.52 -1.90 13.07
N LEU A 107 11.79 -1.89 11.97
CA LEU A 107 11.18 -0.67 11.44
C LEU A 107 9.99 -0.24 12.32
N TRP A 108 9.29 0.84 11.93
CA TRP A 108 8.18 1.38 12.72
C TRP A 108 7.02 0.39 12.89
N GLY A 109 6.44 0.37 14.07
CA GLY A 109 5.30 -0.51 14.44
C GLY A 109 3.94 0.19 14.29
N THR A 110 2.87 -0.48 14.75
CA THR A 110 1.46 -0.05 14.63
C THR A 110 1.22 1.37 15.12
N THR A 111 1.73 1.72 16.30
CA THR A 111 1.50 3.07 16.90
C THR A 111 2.04 4.17 15.99
N ALA A 112 3.24 4.01 15.45
CA ALA A 112 3.81 5.00 14.54
C ALA A 112 3.09 4.98 13.18
N SER A 113 2.69 3.79 12.69
CA SER A 113 1.96 3.65 11.42
C SER A 113 0.64 4.43 11.42
N ILE A 114 -0.02 4.57 12.56
CA ILE A 114 -1.26 5.34 12.71
C ILE A 114 -0.96 6.76 13.18
N GLY A 115 -0.13 6.92 14.20
CA GLY A 115 0.10 8.21 14.85
C GLY A 115 0.80 9.25 13.97
N VAL A 116 1.75 8.83 13.12
CA VAL A 116 2.46 9.75 12.23
C VAL A 116 1.55 10.30 11.13
N PRO A 117 0.75 9.49 10.41
CA PRO A 117 -0.21 10.01 9.44
C PRO A 117 -1.30 10.89 10.05
N LEU A 118 -1.85 10.51 11.19
CA LEU A 118 -2.83 11.37 11.88
C LEU A 118 -2.20 12.68 12.33
N GLY A 119 -0.96 12.65 12.84
CA GLY A 119 -0.22 13.86 13.20
C GLY A 119 0.07 14.75 11.99
N ALA A 120 0.42 14.16 10.83
CA ALA A 120 0.59 14.89 9.58
C ALA A 120 -0.70 15.57 9.12
N PHE A 121 -1.81 14.83 9.18
CA PHE A 121 -3.14 15.36 8.86
C PHE A 121 -3.54 16.51 9.79
N LEU A 122 -3.37 16.36 11.09
CA LEU A 122 -3.66 17.44 12.05
C LEU A 122 -2.76 18.66 11.82
N LEU A 123 -1.47 18.48 11.55
CA LEU A 123 -0.55 19.58 11.26
C LEU A 123 -0.95 20.32 9.99
N MET A 124 -1.30 19.59 8.92
CA MET A 124 -1.78 20.20 7.67
C MET A 124 -3.03 21.06 7.92
N ASN A 125 -4.03 20.50 8.63
CA ASN A 125 -5.25 21.22 8.94
C ASN A 125 -5.00 22.45 9.83
N PHE A 126 -4.08 22.34 10.81
CA PHE A 126 -3.72 23.47 11.66
C PHE A 126 -3.07 24.61 10.87
N LEU A 127 -2.17 24.30 9.95
CA LEU A 127 -1.55 25.30 9.09
C LEU A 127 -2.56 25.93 8.12
N SER A 128 -3.44 25.13 7.52
CA SER A 128 -4.53 25.62 6.67
C SER A 128 -5.48 26.54 7.44
N ALA A 129 -5.88 26.16 8.65
CA ALA A 129 -6.72 27.00 9.52
C ALA A 129 -6.03 28.32 9.88
N GLY A 130 -4.71 28.31 10.12
CA GLY A 130 -3.93 29.52 10.37
C GLY A 130 -3.96 30.49 9.18
N ILE A 131 -3.84 29.97 7.96
CA ILE A 131 -3.91 30.78 6.72
C ILE A 131 -5.31 31.30 6.51
N ILE A 132 -6.35 30.48 6.70
CA ILE A 132 -7.74 30.92 6.60
C ILE A 132 -8.01 32.03 7.59
N LEU A 133 -7.50 31.94 8.81
CA LEU A 133 -7.63 33.01 9.81
C LEU A 133 -6.99 34.33 9.34
N VAL A 134 -5.80 34.28 8.74
CA VAL A 134 -5.14 35.47 8.16
C VAL A 134 -5.99 36.06 7.03
N ILE A 135 -6.56 35.22 6.17
CA ILE A 135 -7.45 35.64 5.08
C ILE A 135 -8.72 36.28 5.63
N ILE A 136 -9.35 35.71 6.68
CA ILE A 136 -10.51 36.29 7.37
C ILE A 136 -10.20 37.70 7.87
N ILE A 137 -9.07 37.87 8.52
CA ILE A 137 -8.62 39.18 9.04
C ILE A 137 -8.39 40.17 7.87
N TYR A 138 -7.75 39.71 6.77
CA TYR A 138 -7.48 40.53 5.60
C TYR A 138 -8.77 41.07 4.96
N PHE A 139 -9.79 40.23 4.81
CA PHE A 139 -11.09 40.64 4.28
C PHE A 139 -11.99 41.31 5.34
N SER A 140 -11.44 41.68 6.49
CA SER A 140 -12.16 42.40 7.58
C SER A 140 -13.48 41.73 7.99
N PHE A 141 -13.48 40.40 8.04
CA PHE A 141 -14.64 39.55 8.35
C PHE A 141 -15.84 39.68 7.39
N ASN A 142 -15.63 40.15 6.16
CA ASN A 142 -16.65 40.12 5.14
C ASN A 142 -16.84 38.68 4.64
N LEU A 143 -17.90 38.03 5.16
CA LEU A 143 -18.15 36.59 4.91
C LEU A 143 -18.46 36.26 3.45
N GLU A 144 -19.11 37.16 2.72
CA GLU A 144 -19.45 36.98 1.29
C GLU A 144 -18.16 36.93 0.44
N VAL A 145 -17.31 37.93 0.58
CA VAL A 145 -16.03 38.01 -0.16
C VAL A 145 -15.10 36.86 0.27
N LEU A 146 -15.12 36.49 1.56
CA LEU A 146 -14.36 35.34 2.05
C LEU A 146 -14.81 34.04 1.42
N TYR A 147 -16.13 33.83 1.33
CA TYR A 147 -16.71 32.65 0.72
C TYR A 147 -16.28 32.54 -0.73
N ASP A 148 -16.48 33.58 -1.55
CA ASP A 148 -16.08 33.61 -2.96
C ASP A 148 -14.58 33.36 -3.15
N PHE A 149 -13.74 33.82 -2.21
CA PHE A 149 -12.30 33.57 -2.25
C PHE A 149 -11.95 32.10 -1.94
N LEU A 150 -12.58 31.52 -0.92
CA LEU A 150 -12.29 30.14 -0.49
C LEU A 150 -12.74 29.10 -1.51
N ILE A 151 -13.81 29.39 -2.26
CA ILE A 151 -14.34 28.52 -3.31
C ILE A 151 -13.62 28.68 -4.65
N ASN A 152 -12.79 29.71 -4.76
CA ASN A 152 -12.07 29.95 -6.00
C ASN A 152 -11.15 28.75 -6.35
N PRO A 153 -11.27 28.14 -7.54
CA PRO A 153 -10.51 26.97 -7.91
C PRO A 153 -8.99 27.18 -7.87
N TYR A 154 -8.51 28.40 -8.11
CA TYR A 154 -7.09 28.72 -7.98
C TYR A 154 -6.62 28.75 -6.53
N PHE A 155 -7.50 29.11 -5.57
CA PHE A 155 -7.19 28.97 -4.16
C PHE A 155 -7.14 27.50 -3.72
N LEU A 156 -8.02 26.66 -4.24
CA LEU A 156 -7.98 25.19 -4.01
C LEU A 156 -6.70 24.58 -4.56
N ILE A 157 -6.28 24.96 -5.77
CA ILE A 157 -5.00 24.55 -6.34
C ILE A 157 -3.84 24.97 -5.43
N PHE A 158 -3.83 26.22 -4.95
CA PHE A 158 -2.81 26.71 -4.03
C PHE A 158 -2.81 25.94 -2.71
N SER A 159 -3.96 25.73 -2.11
CA SER A 159 -4.08 25.03 -0.81
C SER A 159 -3.64 23.56 -0.88
N SER A 160 -3.78 22.89 -2.03
CA SER A 160 -3.32 21.51 -2.24
C SER A 160 -1.81 21.35 -2.07
N PHE A 161 -1.00 22.42 -2.17
CA PHE A 161 0.43 22.36 -1.89
C PHE A 161 0.75 22.08 -0.40
N PHE A 162 -0.19 22.30 0.52
CA PHE A 162 -0.01 21.91 1.93
C PHE A 162 0.07 20.41 2.11
N GLU A 163 -0.48 19.62 1.20
CA GLU A 163 -0.36 18.17 1.24
C GLU A 163 1.08 17.66 1.04
N LEU A 164 2.00 18.48 0.57
CA LEU A 164 3.43 18.15 0.56
C LEU A 164 3.96 17.79 1.97
N ILE A 165 3.27 18.20 3.03
CA ILE A 165 3.52 17.76 4.41
C ILE A 165 3.41 16.22 4.52
N PHE A 166 2.53 15.60 3.76
CA PHE A 166 2.33 14.15 3.73
C PHE A 166 3.52 13.40 3.09
N ILE A 167 4.31 14.08 2.27
CA ILE A 167 5.59 13.58 1.78
C ILE A 167 6.70 13.86 2.81
N LEU A 168 6.77 15.08 3.31
CA LEU A 168 7.86 15.55 4.15
C LEU A 168 7.96 14.78 5.47
N ILE A 169 6.84 14.58 6.16
CA ILE A 169 6.82 13.93 7.49
C ILE A 169 7.29 12.47 7.42
N PRO A 170 6.75 11.58 6.54
CA PRO A 170 7.27 10.23 6.42
C PRO A 170 8.74 10.16 6.03
N ILE A 171 9.19 11.00 5.10
CA ILE A 171 10.60 11.07 4.66
C ILE A 171 11.52 11.43 5.83
N LEU A 172 11.13 12.40 6.65
CA LEU A 172 11.91 12.78 7.84
C LEU A 172 11.88 11.68 8.89
N TYR A 173 10.72 11.05 9.09
CA TYR A 173 10.56 10.01 10.10
C TYR A 173 11.37 8.75 9.80
N VAL A 174 11.38 8.28 8.56
CA VAL A 174 12.08 7.04 8.19
C VAL A 174 13.60 7.19 8.17
N ALA A 175 14.12 8.41 8.13
CA ALA A 175 15.56 8.70 8.12
C ALA A 175 16.32 8.04 9.27
N LYS A 176 15.68 7.93 10.46
CA LYS A 176 16.29 7.36 11.67
C LYS A 176 16.59 5.85 11.55
N TYR A 177 15.90 5.14 10.65
CA TYR A 177 16.07 3.71 10.45
C TYR A 177 17.17 3.35 9.47
N LEU A 178 17.67 4.32 8.69
CA LEU A 178 18.66 4.12 7.64
C LEU A 178 20.08 4.41 8.12
N GLN A 179 21.06 3.60 7.73
CA GLN A 179 22.48 3.92 7.94
C GLN A 179 22.89 5.09 7.06
N ASN A 180 22.50 5.10 5.79
CA ASN A 180 22.66 6.20 4.87
C ASN A 180 21.31 6.84 4.52
N PRO A 181 20.86 7.89 5.22
CA PRO A 181 19.54 8.48 5.05
C PRO A 181 19.49 9.48 3.87
N SER A 182 20.00 9.10 2.69
CA SER A 182 19.81 9.88 1.48
C SER A 182 18.32 9.96 1.10
N LEU A 183 17.91 10.99 0.37
CA LEU A 183 16.52 11.16 -0.08
C LEU A 183 16.04 9.92 -0.87
N GLU A 184 16.89 9.42 -1.75
CA GLU A 184 16.60 8.23 -2.57
C GLU A 184 16.34 7.00 -1.70
N ASN A 185 17.13 6.77 -0.65
CA ASN A 185 16.96 5.64 0.25
C ASN A 185 15.69 5.79 1.10
N ARG A 186 15.36 7.01 1.56
CA ARG A 186 14.12 7.27 2.31
C ARG A 186 12.89 7.01 1.44
N LEU A 187 12.87 7.53 0.21
CA LEU A 187 11.81 7.27 -0.76
C LEU A 187 11.72 5.79 -1.12
N GLY A 188 12.86 5.12 -1.31
CA GLY A 188 12.94 3.68 -1.54
C GLY A 188 12.34 2.86 -0.40
N LEU A 189 12.62 3.22 0.87
CA LEU A 189 12.01 2.57 2.03
C LEU A 189 10.48 2.74 2.08
N LEU A 190 9.98 3.85 1.60
CA LEU A 190 8.55 4.11 1.48
C LEU A 190 7.91 3.43 0.25
N GLY A 191 8.69 2.81 -0.63
CA GLY A 191 8.20 2.16 -1.85
C GLY A 191 8.14 3.06 -3.08
N PHE A 192 8.54 4.33 -2.98
CA PHE A 192 8.63 5.24 -4.13
C PHE A 192 10.03 5.15 -4.76
N THR A 193 10.21 4.16 -5.62
CA THR A 193 11.51 3.87 -6.23
C THR A 193 11.35 3.21 -7.60
N ILE A 194 12.29 3.51 -8.49
CA ILE A 194 12.45 2.83 -9.79
C ILE A 194 13.53 1.74 -9.73
N ARG A 195 14.18 1.53 -8.58
CA ARG A 195 15.19 0.47 -8.41
C ARG A 195 14.54 -0.90 -8.62
N GLY A 196 15.25 -1.79 -9.29
CA GLY A 196 14.74 -3.13 -9.62
C GLY A 196 13.84 -3.18 -10.85
N PHE A 197 13.60 -2.04 -11.55
CA PHE A 197 12.92 -2.04 -12.82
C PHE A 197 13.90 -2.11 -14.00
N GLU A 198 13.54 -2.89 -15.00
CA GLU A 198 14.09 -2.74 -16.35
C GLU A 198 13.55 -1.44 -16.99
N ARG A 199 14.22 -0.90 -18.02
CA ARG A 199 13.79 0.35 -18.70
C ARG A 199 12.30 0.36 -19.10
N LYS A 200 11.76 -0.78 -19.53
CA LYS A 200 10.33 -0.92 -19.90
C LYS A 200 9.41 -1.14 -18.70
N GLY A 201 9.98 -1.40 -17.53
CA GLY A 201 9.21 -1.70 -16.32
C GLY A 201 8.42 -0.51 -15.81
N VAL A 202 9.02 0.68 -15.79
CA VAL A 202 8.34 1.91 -15.33
C VAL A 202 7.16 2.25 -16.24
N LEU A 203 7.31 2.15 -17.56
CA LEU A 203 6.20 2.39 -18.50
C LEU A 203 5.06 1.40 -18.26
N LYS A 204 5.38 0.15 -17.97
CA LYS A 204 4.38 -0.87 -17.62
C LYS A 204 3.61 -0.50 -16.35
N GLU A 205 4.29 0.00 -15.30
CA GLU A 205 3.63 0.46 -14.08
C GLU A 205 2.69 1.64 -14.35
N ILE A 206 3.11 2.58 -15.20
CA ILE A 206 2.26 3.72 -15.61
C ILE A 206 1.01 3.20 -16.34
N LEU A 207 1.15 2.29 -17.31
CA LEU A 207 0.02 1.72 -18.04
C LEU A 207 -0.93 0.92 -17.13
N ILE A 208 -0.39 0.19 -16.16
CA ILE A 208 -1.17 -0.49 -15.13
C ILE A 208 -1.95 0.54 -14.30
N GLY A 209 -1.28 1.60 -13.85
CA GLY A 209 -1.91 2.67 -13.09
C GLY A 209 -3.05 3.34 -13.85
N LEU A 210 -2.85 3.66 -15.13
CA LEU A 210 -3.89 4.23 -16.00
C LEU A 210 -5.09 3.28 -16.16
N GLY A 211 -4.85 1.99 -16.36
CA GLY A 211 -5.91 0.99 -16.44
C GLY A 211 -6.73 0.89 -15.14
N PHE A 212 -6.04 0.87 -13.99
CA PHE A 212 -6.71 0.84 -12.69
C PHE A 212 -7.39 2.16 -12.31
N ALA A 213 -6.95 3.30 -12.83
CA ALA A 213 -7.67 4.57 -12.67
C ALA A 213 -9.07 4.50 -13.28
N VAL A 214 -9.20 3.99 -14.50
CA VAL A 214 -10.50 3.78 -15.15
C VAL A 214 -11.35 2.76 -14.36
N ILE A 215 -10.74 1.65 -13.90
CA ILE A 215 -11.44 0.69 -13.05
C ILE A 215 -11.90 1.35 -11.75
N GLY A 216 -11.08 2.22 -11.15
CA GLY A 216 -11.43 2.99 -9.95
C GLY A 216 -12.66 3.88 -10.15
N VAL A 217 -12.73 4.64 -11.25
CA VAL A 217 -13.90 5.44 -11.59
C VAL A 217 -15.16 4.58 -11.70
N LEU A 218 -15.08 3.47 -12.44
CA LEU A 218 -16.21 2.55 -12.59
C LEU A 218 -16.62 1.87 -11.26
N LEU A 219 -15.64 1.48 -10.46
CA LEU A 219 -15.88 0.88 -9.14
C LEU A 219 -16.61 1.86 -8.22
N VAL A 220 -16.10 3.09 -8.12
CA VAL A 220 -16.69 4.10 -7.23
C VAL A 220 -18.07 4.49 -7.72
N ALA A 221 -18.29 4.69 -9.03
CA ALA A 221 -19.61 4.97 -9.59
C ALA A 221 -20.61 3.83 -9.26
N LEU A 222 -20.20 2.57 -9.43
CA LEU A 222 -21.05 1.42 -9.09
C LEU A 222 -21.33 1.35 -7.60
N VAL A 223 -20.32 1.52 -6.75
CA VAL A 223 -20.46 1.45 -5.29
C VAL A 223 -21.34 2.59 -4.78
N SER A 224 -21.15 3.82 -5.28
CA SER A 224 -21.99 4.97 -4.95
C SER A 224 -23.45 4.72 -5.32
N PHE A 225 -23.71 4.28 -6.56
CA PHE A 225 -25.05 3.95 -7.05
C PHE A 225 -25.74 2.86 -6.19
N LEU A 226 -25.02 1.79 -5.86
CA LEU A 226 -25.57 0.73 -5.01
C LEU A 226 -25.82 1.22 -3.57
N THR A 227 -24.95 2.05 -3.04
CA THR A 227 -25.10 2.64 -1.70
C THR A 227 -26.33 3.56 -1.67
N GLU A 228 -26.50 4.38 -2.68
CA GLU A 228 -27.67 5.26 -2.84
C GLU A 228 -28.98 4.47 -2.86
N ILE A 229 -29.08 3.44 -3.71
CA ILE A 229 -30.27 2.55 -3.75
C ILE A 229 -30.56 1.93 -2.37
N VAL A 230 -29.54 1.43 -1.68
CA VAL A 230 -29.74 0.80 -0.36
C VAL A 230 -30.25 1.84 0.64
N ILE A 231 -29.72 3.05 0.61
CA ILE A 231 -30.15 4.13 1.50
C ILE A 231 -31.57 4.61 1.16
N GLU A 232 -31.92 4.74 -0.11
CA GLU A 232 -33.28 5.05 -0.55
C GLU A 232 -34.29 4.01 -0.03
N ILE A 233 -33.95 2.73 -0.11
CA ILE A 233 -34.81 1.66 0.38
C ILE A 233 -34.99 1.71 1.91
N LEU A 234 -33.92 2.06 2.64
CA LEU A 234 -33.94 2.05 4.12
C LEU A 234 -34.53 3.32 4.73
N PHE A 235 -34.30 4.48 4.13
CA PHE A 235 -34.60 5.80 4.73
C PHE A 235 -35.56 6.65 3.89
N GLY A 236 -35.84 6.28 2.65
CA GLY A 236 -36.70 7.02 1.74
C GLY A 236 -35.96 7.97 0.79
N ILE A 237 -36.55 8.22 -0.37
CA ILE A 237 -35.97 9.04 -1.45
C ILE A 237 -35.78 10.52 -1.05
N GLU A 238 -36.67 11.05 -0.21
CA GLU A 238 -36.62 12.44 0.24
C GLU A 238 -35.33 12.76 1.00
N ILE A 239 -34.87 11.85 1.86
CA ILE A 239 -33.65 12.02 2.65
C ILE A 239 -32.41 12.01 1.75
N VAL A 240 -32.40 11.16 0.74
CA VAL A 240 -31.27 11.10 -0.22
C VAL A 240 -31.19 12.38 -1.03
N SER A 241 -32.33 12.91 -1.50
CA SER A 241 -32.37 14.18 -2.24
C SER A 241 -31.89 15.37 -1.40
N ASP A 242 -32.28 15.42 -0.14
CA ASP A 242 -31.84 16.47 0.80
C ASP A 242 -30.33 16.43 1.04
N VAL A 243 -29.77 15.24 1.19
CA VAL A 243 -28.34 15.04 1.39
C VAL A 243 -27.55 15.32 0.11
N SER A 244 -28.01 14.84 -1.04
CA SER A 244 -27.33 15.05 -2.32
C SER A 244 -27.22 16.54 -2.69
N GLY A 245 -28.22 17.33 -2.33
CA GLY A 245 -28.18 18.77 -2.52
C GLY A 245 -27.20 19.53 -1.61
N THR A 246 -26.73 18.90 -0.54
CA THR A 246 -25.84 19.53 0.46
C THR A 246 -24.38 19.08 0.36
N THR A 247 -24.08 18.02 -0.39
CA THR A 247 -22.76 17.31 -0.30
C THR A 247 -21.92 17.33 -1.58
N SER A 248 -22.32 18.03 -2.66
CA SER A 248 -21.52 17.99 -3.87
C SER A 248 -20.40 19.06 -3.88
N ASP A 249 -19.31 18.82 -3.12
CA ASP A 249 -18.07 19.59 -3.25
C ASP A 249 -17.60 19.64 -4.72
N VAL A 250 -17.82 18.55 -5.46
CA VAL A 250 -17.48 18.45 -6.87
C VAL A 250 -18.32 19.41 -7.71
N GLU A 251 -19.65 19.46 -7.54
CA GLU A 251 -20.53 20.38 -8.26
C GLU A 251 -20.14 21.84 -8.03
N PHE A 252 -19.79 22.16 -6.81
CA PHE A 252 -19.38 23.48 -6.40
C PHE A 252 -18.03 23.90 -7.05
N ILE A 253 -17.03 23.01 -7.05
CA ILE A 253 -15.76 23.24 -7.75
C ILE A 253 -16.01 23.45 -9.25
N ILE A 254 -16.88 22.66 -9.84
CA ILE A 254 -17.17 22.70 -11.28
C ILE A 254 -17.85 23.99 -11.70
N THR A 255 -18.85 24.46 -10.94
CA THR A 255 -19.60 25.68 -11.27
C THR A 255 -18.74 26.93 -11.24
N SER A 256 -17.69 26.95 -10.42
CA SER A 256 -16.75 28.08 -10.30
C SER A 256 -15.51 27.97 -11.18
N SER A 257 -15.36 26.86 -11.92
CA SER A 257 -14.12 26.53 -12.66
C SER A 257 -14.20 26.90 -14.13
N ASP A 258 -13.09 27.39 -14.67
CA ASP A 258 -12.82 27.50 -16.09
C ASP A 258 -11.95 26.33 -16.59
N ILE A 259 -11.78 26.20 -17.90
CA ILE A 259 -10.98 25.12 -18.50
C ILE A 259 -9.54 25.12 -17.97
N LEU A 260 -8.94 26.28 -17.75
CA LEU A 260 -7.56 26.39 -17.27
C LEU A 260 -7.44 25.86 -15.83
N SER A 261 -8.37 26.25 -14.96
CA SER A 261 -8.39 25.77 -13.57
C SER A 261 -8.62 24.27 -13.48
N ILE A 262 -9.46 23.67 -14.32
CA ILE A 262 -9.66 22.20 -14.39
C ILE A 262 -8.37 21.49 -14.82
N ILE A 263 -7.67 22.01 -15.83
CA ILE A 263 -6.37 21.45 -16.26
C ILE A 263 -5.35 21.54 -15.13
N LEU A 264 -5.21 22.68 -14.47
CA LEU A 264 -4.27 22.89 -13.40
C LEU A 264 -4.62 22.01 -12.18
N LEU A 265 -5.89 21.92 -11.80
CA LEU A 265 -6.35 21.07 -10.72
C LEU A 265 -6.08 19.59 -11.01
N SER A 266 -6.35 19.13 -12.24
CA SER A 266 -6.02 17.76 -12.66
C SER A 266 -4.53 17.46 -12.57
N LEU A 267 -3.67 18.40 -12.94
CA LEU A 267 -2.22 18.26 -12.80
C LEU A 267 -1.80 18.18 -11.33
N VAL A 268 -2.37 19.00 -10.48
CA VAL A 268 -2.12 18.99 -9.03
C VAL A 268 -2.58 17.67 -8.41
N MET A 269 -3.74 17.16 -8.80
CA MET A 269 -4.21 15.83 -8.34
C MET A 269 -3.25 14.72 -8.70
N ILE A 270 -2.74 14.70 -9.92
CA ILE A 270 -1.81 13.65 -10.37
C ILE A 270 -0.44 13.79 -9.69
N LEU A 271 0.11 15.02 -9.65
CA LEU A 271 1.49 15.23 -9.24
C LEU A 271 1.68 15.42 -7.74
N ILE A 272 0.72 16.05 -7.06
CA ILE A 272 0.82 16.44 -5.65
C ILE A 272 -0.06 15.57 -4.79
N ILE A 273 -1.39 15.63 -4.96
CA ILE A 273 -2.36 14.96 -4.07
C ILE A 273 -2.14 13.45 -4.11
N GLY A 274 -2.26 12.81 -5.27
CA GLY A 274 -2.06 11.37 -5.41
C GLY A 274 -0.68 10.90 -4.97
N THR A 275 0.37 11.70 -5.16
CA THR A 275 1.72 11.35 -4.72
C THR A 275 1.86 11.46 -3.20
N SER A 276 1.40 12.54 -2.59
CA SER A 276 1.56 12.83 -1.17
C SER A 276 0.75 11.86 -0.32
N GLU A 277 -0.49 11.60 -0.68
CA GLU A 277 -1.34 10.68 0.02
C GLU A 277 -0.86 9.22 -0.11
N GLU A 278 -0.41 8.78 -1.28
CA GLU A 278 0.09 7.42 -1.42
C GLU A 278 1.39 7.17 -0.66
N ILE A 279 2.29 8.13 -0.59
CA ILE A 279 3.50 8.04 0.24
C ILE A 279 3.12 7.92 1.73
N LEU A 280 2.16 8.71 2.20
CA LEU A 280 1.73 8.69 3.59
C LEU A 280 0.94 7.43 3.93
N PHE A 281 -0.12 7.12 3.15
CA PHE A 281 -1.07 6.07 3.51
C PHE A 281 -0.60 4.68 3.09
N ARG A 282 -0.02 4.51 1.90
CA ARG A 282 0.45 3.19 1.44
C ARG A 282 1.90 2.96 1.80
N GLY A 283 2.77 3.89 1.47
CA GLY A 283 4.21 3.79 1.71
C GLY A 283 4.57 3.75 3.19
N PHE A 284 3.89 4.50 4.03
CA PHE A 284 4.18 4.57 5.45
C PHE A 284 3.16 3.80 6.31
N MET A 285 1.87 4.18 6.29
CA MET A 285 0.83 3.60 7.17
C MET A 285 0.59 2.12 6.83
N GLN A 286 0.14 1.82 5.62
CA GLN A 286 -0.22 0.46 5.22
C GLN A 286 0.97 -0.49 5.34
N LYS A 287 2.15 -0.07 4.88
CA LYS A 287 3.39 -0.86 4.99
C LYS A 287 3.71 -1.23 6.44
N GLY A 288 3.59 -0.29 7.36
CA GLY A 288 3.81 -0.55 8.79
C GLY A 288 2.73 -1.42 9.43
N LEU A 289 1.45 -1.21 9.06
CA LEU A 289 0.34 -2.03 9.53
C LEU A 289 0.40 -3.46 8.99
N MET A 290 0.81 -3.66 7.73
CA MET A 290 0.99 -5.00 7.16
C MET A 290 2.04 -5.81 7.91
N ARG A 291 3.13 -5.19 8.38
CA ARG A 291 4.13 -5.86 9.22
C ARG A 291 3.58 -6.28 10.59
N SER A 292 2.66 -5.50 11.14
CA SER A 292 2.14 -5.73 12.49
C SER A 292 0.88 -6.60 12.54
N LEU A 293 -0.05 -6.41 11.57
CA LEU A 293 -1.38 -7.02 11.52
C LEU A 293 -1.51 -8.07 10.41
N GLY A 294 -0.42 -8.31 9.66
CA GLY A 294 -0.44 -9.11 8.45
C GLY A 294 -1.07 -8.36 7.26
N ASN A 295 -0.88 -8.90 6.05
CA ASN A 295 -1.25 -8.21 4.82
C ASN A 295 -2.72 -7.79 4.77
N LYS A 296 -3.66 -8.71 5.08
CA LYS A 296 -5.10 -8.40 5.06
C LYS A 296 -5.48 -7.34 6.08
N GLY A 297 -5.02 -7.49 7.32
CA GLY A 297 -5.29 -6.54 8.39
C GLY A 297 -4.75 -5.14 8.08
N GLY A 298 -3.51 -5.07 7.58
CA GLY A 298 -2.89 -3.81 7.20
C GLY A 298 -3.64 -3.07 6.09
N ILE A 299 -4.08 -3.78 5.05
CA ILE A 299 -4.86 -3.20 3.95
C ILE A 299 -6.21 -2.67 4.45
N ILE A 300 -6.96 -3.49 5.18
CA ILE A 300 -8.32 -3.11 5.66
C ILE A 300 -8.25 -1.93 6.62
N VAL A 301 -7.35 -1.96 7.61
CA VAL A 301 -7.23 -0.89 8.61
C VAL A 301 -6.75 0.41 7.97
N SER A 302 -5.79 0.35 7.05
CA SER A 302 -5.31 1.54 6.34
C SER A 302 -6.41 2.14 5.45
N ALA A 303 -7.20 1.31 4.75
CA ALA A 303 -8.32 1.78 3.94
C ALA A 303 -9.42 2.41 4.80
N PHE A 304 -9.71 1.83 5.97
CA PHE A 304 -10.68 2.37 6.91
C PHE A 304 -10.26 3.75 7.43
N ILE A 305 -9.00 3.91 7.86
CA ILE A 305 -8.49 5.18 8.37
C ILE A 305 -8.50 6.24 7.26
N PHE A 306 -8.10 5.89 6.05
CA PHE A 306 -8.15 6.77 4.89
C PHE A 306 -9.57 7.30 4.66
N ALA A 307 -10.56 6.41 4.57
CA ALA A 307 -11.96 6.80 4.39
C ALA A 307 -12.48 7.67 5.54
N MET A 308 -12.14 7.33 6.79
CA MET A 308 -12.54 8.12 7.97
C MET A 308 -12.01 9.56 7.95
N ILE A 309 -10.77 9.75 7.51
CA ILE A 309 -10.18 11.09 7.39
C ILE A 309 -10.94 11.93 6.36
N HIS A 310 -11.34 11.35 5.23
CA HIS A 310 -12.08 12.04 4.17
C HIS A 310 -13.49 12.45 4.59
N VAL A 311 -14.15 11.68 5.44
CA VAL A 311 -15.51 12.00 5.93
C VAL A 311 -15.54 12.79 7.23
N LEU A 312 -14.38 13.11 7.81
CA LEU A 312 -14.30 13.82 9.09
C LEU A 312 -15.00 15.19 9.03
N GLY A 313 -14.86 15.92 7.93
CA GLY A 313 -15.55 17.20 7.69
C GLY A 313 -17.06 17.07 7.75
N VAL A 314 -17.62 16.05 7.11
CA VAL A 314 -19.07 15.75 7.13
C VAL A 314 -19.54 15.49 8.57
N ILE A 315 -18.78 14.71 9.34
CA ILE A 315 -19.11 14.40 10.74
C ILE A 315 -19.18 15.69 11.58
N LEU A 316 -18.21 16.58 11.41
CA LEU A 316 -18.12 17.82 12.19
C LEU A 316 -19.21 18.84 11.82
N MET A 317 -19.65 18.88 10.55
CA MET A 317 -20.65 19.80 10.06
C MET A 317 -22.10 19.42 10.42
N LEU A 318 -22.40 18.14 10.51
CA LEU A 318 -23.76 17.61 10.60
C LEU A 318 -24.09 16.97 11.95
N ILE A 319 -23.30 17.24 13.00
CA ILE A 319 -23.41 16.58 14.30
C ILE A 319 -24.78 16.80 14.97
N ASP A 320 -25.47 17.90 14.67
CA ASP A 320 -26.76 18.27 15.25
C ASP A 320 -27.97 17.61 14.54
N VAL A 321 -27.75 16.93 13.41
CA VAL A 321 -28.82 16.28 12.62
C VAL A 321 -28.48 14.79 12.41
N PRO A 322 -28.74 13.94 13.41
CA PRO A 322 -28.19 12.55 13.43
C PRO A 322 -28.54 11.69 12.23
N LEU A 323 -29.76 11.81 11.68
CA LEU A 323 -30.18 11.01 10.53
C LEU A 323 -29.49 11.47 9.25
N ILE A 324 -29.45 12.77 8.99
CA ILE A 324 -28.75 13.34 7.83
C ILE A 324 -27.26 13.04 7.95
N LEU A 325 -26.67 13.16 9.15
CA LEU A 325 -25.29 12.79 9.41
C LEU A 325 -25.01 11.32 9.05
N LEU A 326 -25.87 10.40 9.50
CA LEU A 326 -25.69 8.96 9.22
C LEU A 326 -25.75 8.68 7.70
N VAL A 327 -26.72 9.27 7.02
CA VAL A 327 -26.89 9.07 5.56
C VAL A 327 -25.72 9.68 4.81
N SER A 328 -25.33 10.92 5.11
CA SER A 328 -24.17 11.58 4.48
C SER A 328 -22.87 10.83 4.76
N PHE A 329 -22.72 10.32 6.00
CA PHE A 329 -21.58 9.47 6.35
C PHE A 329 -21.52 8.20 5.49
N LEU A 330 -22.63 7.47 5.34
CA LEU A 330 -22.66 6.24 4.56
C LEU A 330 -22.41 6.50 3.07
N LEU A 331 -23.06 7.52 2.50
CA LEU A 331 -22.89 7.92 1.10
C LEU A 331 -21.46 8.32 0.75
N SER A 332 -20.74 8.92 1.69
CA SER A 332 -19.36 9.34 1.49
C SER A 332 -18.36 8.24 1.88
N PHE A 333 -18.52 7.61 3.05
CA PHE A 333 -17.58 6.64 3.60
C PHE A 333 -17.40 5.41 2.73
N ILE A 334 -18.52 4.84 2.22
CA ILE A 334 -18.48 3.56 1.49
C ILE A 334 -17.68 3.69 0.18
N PRO A 335 -17.88 4.71 -0.67
CA PRO A 335 -17.06 4.94 -1.86
C PRO A 335 -15.58 5.19 -1.55
N TYR A 336 -15.26 6.04 -0.55
CA TYR A 336 -13.86 6.28 -0.13
C TYR A 336 -13.20 5.01 0.39
N PHE A 337 -13.92 4.18 1.13
CA PHE A 337 -13.42 2.91 1.59
C PHE A 337 -13.15 1.94 0.43
N ALA A 338 -14.05 1.87 -0.55
CA ALA A 338 -13.91 1.02 -1.73
C ALA A 338 -12.68 1.40 -2.58
N ILE A 339 -12.50 2.68 -2.89
CA ILE A 339 -11.32 3.13 -3.66
C ILE A 339 -10.03 2.91 -2.86
N SER A 340 -10.04 3.18 -1.57
CA SER A 340 -8.86 2.96 -0.72
C SER A 340 -8.48 1.49 -0.61
N LEU A 341 -9.46 0.57 -0.57
CA LEU A 341 -9.20 -0.87 -0.65
C LEU A 341 -8.55 -1.24 -1.99
N LEU A 342 -9.06 -0.72 -3.10
CA LEU A 342 -8.48 -0.96 -4.43
C LEU A 342 -7.02 -0.52 -4.47
N LEU A 343 -6.72 0.71 -4.04
CA LEU A 343 -5.36 1.26 -4.01
C LEU A 343 -4.44 0.44 -3.10
N GLY A 344 -4.94 0.03 -1.93
CA GLY A 344 -4.20 -0.84 -1.00
C GLY A 344 -3.90 -2.23 -1.57
N LEU A 345 -4.83 -2.81 -2.33
CA LEU A 345 -4.65 -4.08 -3.03
C LEU A 345 -3.64 -3.95 -4.19
N ILE A 346 -3.70 -2.87 -4.96
CA ILE A 346 -2.72 -2.59 -6.03
C ILE A 346 -1.33 -2.46 -5.41
N TYR A 347 -1.16 -1.69 -4.33
CA TYR A 347 0.10 -1.54 -3.62
C TYR A 347 0.68 -2.90 -3.20
N TYR A 348 -0.11 -3.74 -2.57
CA TYR A 348 0.28 -5.08 -2.19
C TYR A 348 0.64 -5.95 -3.40
N TRP A 349 -0.20 -5.94 -4.43
CA TRP A 349 0.03 -6.69 -5.67
C TRP A 349 1.28 -6.24 -6.42
N ARG A 350 1.61 -4.94 -6.37
CA ARG A 350 2.84 -4.38 -6.99
C ARG A 350 4.07 -4.48 -6.10
N ASN A 351 4.09 -5.42 -5.13
CA ASN A 351 5.22 -5.66 -4.22
C ASN A 351 5.64 -4.41 -3.43
N GLU A 352 4.68 -3.67 -2.92
CA GLU A 352 4.88 -2.45 -2.14
C GLU A 352 5.59 -1.32 -2.91
N ASN A 353 5.45 -1.29 -4.24
CA ASN A 353 5.88 -0.19 -5.09
C ASN A 353 4.74 0.79 -5.35
N LEU A 354 5.01 2.08 -5.22
CA LEU A 354 4.01 3.15 -5.27
C LEU A 354 3.71 3.66 -6.67
N ILE A 355 4.53 3.39 -7.71
CA ILE A 355 4.38 4.04 -9.02
C ILE A 355 3.00 3.81 -9.62
N ALA A 356 2.56 2.55 -9.73
CA ALA A 356 1.24 2.24 -10.28
C ALA A 356 0.11 2.82 -9.41
N VAL A 357 0.28 2.81 -8.08
CA VAL A 357 -0.73 3.29 -7.12
C VAL A 357 -0.91 4.80 -7.22
N ILE A 358 0.19 5.55 -7.25
CA ILE A 358 0.19 7.02 -7.42
C ILE A 358 -0.50 7.41 -8.72
N ILE A 359 -0.16 6.73 -9.83
CA ILE A 359 -0.82 6.98 -11.13
C ILE A 359 -2.30 6.62 -11.06
N THR A 360 -2.66 5.49 -10.44
CA THR A 360 -4.07 5.11 -10.26
C THR A 360 -4.84 6.19 -9.53
N HIS A 361 -4.35 6.64 -8.39
CA HIS A 361 -5.01 7.61 -7.52
C HIS A 361 -5.15 8.97 -8.22
N GLY A 362 -4.03 9.59 -8.57
CA GLY A 362 -4.07 10.94 -9.15
C GLY A 362 -4.83 11.03 -10.47
N VAL A 363 -4.73 9.99 -11.33
CA VAL A 363 -5.50 9.95 -12.59
C VAL A 363 -6.97 9.66 -12.33
N TYR A 364 -7.32 8.82 -11.34
CA TYR A 364 -8.70 8.59 -10.92
C TYR A 364 -9.36 9.91 -10.49
N ASP A 365 -8.73 10.69 -9.62
CA ASP A 365 -9.25 11.98 -9.16
C ASP A 365 -9.38 12.97 -10.31
N ALA A 366 -8.35 13.09 -11.15
CA ALA A 366 -8.38 13.96 -12.32
C ALA A 366 -9.51 13.57 -13.30
N LEU A 367 -9.69 12.27 -13.57
CA LEU A 367 -10.79 11.80 -14.43
C LEU A 367 -12.15 12.12 -13.83
N THR A 368 -12.33 11.98 -12.52
CA THR A 368 -13.58 12.26 -11.83
C THR A 368 -13.97 13.74 -12.03
N ILE A 369 -13.04 14.67 -11.82
CA ILE A 369 -13.32 16.11 -12.01
C ILE A 369 -13.51 16.47 -13.47
N ILE A 370 -12.69 15.93 -14.38
CA ILE A 370 -12.84 16.18 -15.82
C ILE A 370 -14.21 15.70 -16.32
N LEU A 371 -14.59 14.48 -15.97
CA LEU A 371 -15.89 13.92 -16.36
C LEU A 371 -17.04 14.76 -15.80
N ALA A 372 -16.99 15.11 -14.52
CA ALA A 372 -18.01 15.92 -13.89
C ALA A 372 -18.12 17.31 -14.56
N PHE A 373 -16.99 17.97 -14.88
CA PHE A 373 -16.98 19.25 -15.59
C PHE A 373 -17.62 19.16 -16.99
N PHE A 374 -17.29 18.12 -17.74
CA PHE A 374 -17.90 17.93 -19.07
C PHE A 374 -19.39 17.60 -18.99
N PHE A 375 -19.82 16.75 -18.09
CA PHE A 375 -21.23 16.44 -17.93
C PHE A 375 -22.03 17.65 -17.48
N TYR A 376 -21.52 18.43 -16.53
CA TYR A 376 -22.21 19.67 -16.10
C TYR A 376 -22.37 20.72 -17.20
N ASN A 377 -21.39 20.86 -18.10
CA ASN A 377 -21.46 21.85 -19.19
C ASN A 377 -22.17 21.35 -20.45
N LEU A 378 -22.52 20.05 -20.52
CA LEU A 378 -23.24 19.47 -21.67
C LEU A 378 -24.74 19.38 -21.43
N PHE A 379 -25.21 19.42 -20.21
CA PHE A 379 -26.62 19.32 -19.81
C PHE A 379 -27.03 20.49 -18.93
#